data_8839daa24dbb4887b2c68be48ae02c87
#
_entry.id   8839daa24dbb4887b2c68be48ae02c87
#
_cell.length_a   1.000
_cell.length_b   1.000
_cell.length_c   1.000
_cell.angle_alpha   90.00
_cell.angle_beta   90.00
_cell.angle_gamma   90.00
#
_symmetry.space_group_name_H-M   'P 1'
#
loop_
_entity.id
_entity.type
_entity.pdbx_description
1 polymer ?
#
loop_
_entity_poly.entity_id
_entity_poly.type
_entity_poly.pdbx_seq_one_letter_code
_entity_poly.pdbx_strand_id
1 'polypeptide(L)'
;MNHVTTTLDHGSEAAPDATEEATRTPVLRGLVRQLGPALRLMLVATVLLGVVYPAVVWGISRMPGLSGPAEGSVSASGSASLIGIDPVPADPGADPWFHLRPSASAPASATAGLGPADPSTSGGSNLATTADKLAQAVAQRRSAIAGREGVSPAAVPDDAVTASASGLDPDISPAYAALQVPRVARVTGLAPAQVEALVADATHGRALGVFGEPTVDTSELNAALAATRPGLR
;
A
#
# COMPACT_ATOMS: atom_id res chain seq x y z
N MET A 1 78.97 44.80 -32.82
CA MET A 1 79.08 44.83 -31.35
C MET A 1 77.74 45.22 -30.77
N ASN A 2 76.83 44.27 -30.48
CA ASN A 2 75.57 44.54 -29.82
C ASN A 2 75.43 43.56 -28.66
N HIS A 3 75.49 44.11 -27.44
CA HIS A 3 75.22 43.40 -26.23
C HIS A 3 73.69 43.13 -26.08
N VAL A 4 73.34 41.88 -26.02
CA VAL A 4 71.99 41.46 -25.61
C VAL A 4 72.03 41.23 -24.11
N THR A 5 71.34 42.09 -23.37
CA THR A 5 71.12 41.94 -21.94
C THR A 5 69.83 41.10 -21.72
N THR A 6 70.03 39.87 -21.22
CA THR A 6 68.90 39.00 -20.83
C THR A 6 68.46 39.37 -19.43
N THR A 7 67.34 39.99 -19.25
CA THR A 7 66.62 40.19 -17.97
C THR A 7 65.95 38.92 -17.54
N LEU A 8 66.33 38.31 -16.45
CA LEU A 8 65.64 37.23 -15.79
C LEU A 8 64.43 37.83 -15.06
N ASP A 9 63.22 37.51 -15.55
CA ASP A 9 61.98 37.80 -14.89
C ASP A 9 61.84 36.87 -13.68
N HIS A 10 61.95 37.40 -12.47
CA HIS A 10 61.61 36.69 -11.24
C HIS A 10 60.10 36.70 -11.11
N GLY A 11 59.47 35.57 -11.43
CA GLY A 11 58.04 35.33 -11.16
C GLY A 11 57.76 35.62 -9.68
N SER A 12 57.00 36.67 -9.47
CA SER A 12 56.42 36.99 -8.18
C SER A 12 55.39 35.91 -7.85
N GLU A 13 55.79 34.99 -6.99
CA GLU A 13 54.86 34.04 -6.35
C GLU A 13 53.93 34.87 -5.45
N ALA A 14 52.71 35.10 -5.92
CA ALA A 14 51.72 35.85 -5.17
C ALA A 14 51.38 35.07 -3.88
N ALA A 15 51.75 35.68 -2.76
CA ALA A 15 51.35 35.18 -1.44
C ALA A 15 49.82 35.06 -1.40
N PRO A 16 49.26 34.00 -0.78
CA PRO A 16 47.80 33.81 -0.68
C PRO A 16 47.19 35.03 0.01
N ASP A 17 46.13 35.54 -0.60
CA ASP A 17 45.41 36.74 -0.22
C ASP A 17 44.97 36.65 1.27
N ALA A 18 45.64 37.40 2.14
CA ALA A 18 45.34 37.48 3.58
C ALA A 18 43.91 37.92 3.91
N THR A 19 43.21 38.46 2.92
CA THR A 19 41.79 38.86 3.04
C THR A 19 40.85 37.67 2.99
N GLU A 20 41.19 36.59 2.25
CA GLU A 20 40.37 35.36 2.18
C GLU A 20 40.50 34.52 3.47
N GLU A 21 41.66 34.48 4.08
CA GLU A 21 41.90 33.77 5.34
C GLU A 21 41.26 34.48 6.55
N ALA A 22 41.26 35.82 6.54
CA ALA A 22 40.60 36.64 7.59
C ALA A 22 39.07 36.51 7.59
N THR A 23 38.43 36.17 6.45
CA THR A 23 36.96 36.02 6.33
C THR A 23 36.49 34.63 6.72
N ARG A 24 37.31 33.60 6.60
CA ARG A 24 36.97 32.21 6.94
C ARG A 24 36.95 31.93 8.44
N THR A 25 37.79 32.59 9.22
CA THR A 25 37.90 32.36 10.67
C THR A 25 36.67 32.79 11.49
N PRO A 26 35.98 33.91 11.23
CA PRO A 26 34.78 34.28 11.96
C PRO A 26 33.59 33.38 11.63
N VAL A 27 33.49 32.87 10.39
CA VAL A 27 32.41 31.94 9.97
C VAL A 27 32.58 30.60 10.68
N LEU A 28 33.75 30.02 10.71
CA LEU A 28 34.06 28.77 11.41
C LEU A 28 33.77 28.87 12.92
N ARG A 29 34.19 29.97 13.56
CA ARG A 29 33.90 30.21 14.98
C ARG A 29 32.40 30.35 15.26
N GLY A 30 31.66 30.99 14.34
CA GLY A 30 30.21 31.09 14.41
C GLY A 30 29.54 29.73 14.34
N LEU A 31 29.98 28.88 13.38
CA LEU A 31 29.47 27.50 13.20
C LEU A 31 29.77 26.64 14.43
N VAL A 32 31.00 26.64 14.93
CA VAL A 32 31.37 25.84 16.12
C VAL A 32 30.55 26.26 17.35
N ARG A 33 30.27 27.57 17.52
CA ARG A 33 29.43 28.06 18.62
C ARG A 33 27.99 27.59 18.52
N GLN A 34 27.47 27.37 17.31
CA GLN A 34 26.10 26.89 17.06
C GLN A 34 25.97 25.37 17.17
N LEU A 35 27.07 24.60 17.07
CA LEU A 35 27.02 23.13 17.16
C LEU A 35 26.48 22.64 18.52
N GLY A 36 26.84 23.29 19.61
CA GLY A 36 26.40 22.88 20.94
C GLY A 36 24.86 22.97 21.10
N PRO A 37 24.25 24.14 20.84
CA PRO A 37 22.77 24.26 20.84
C PRO A 37 22.08 23.35 19.83
N ALA A 38 22.62 23.21 18.61
CA ALA A 38 22.07 22.34 17.59
C ALA A 38 22.09 20.87 18.03
N LEU A 39 23.20 20.41 18.58
CA LEU A 39 23.33 19.04 19.10
C LEU A 39 22.37 18.77 20.25
N ARG A 40 22.20 19.74 21.18
CA ARG A 40 21.23 19.62 22.26
C ARG A 40 19.80 19.50 21.71
N LEU A 41 19.42 20.38 20.78
CA LEU A 41 18.11 20.33 20.15
C LEU A 41 17.89 19.00 19.45
N MET A 42 18.88 18.52 18.70
CA MET A 42 18.81 17.23 18.00
C MET A 42 18.66 16.07 19.00
N LEU A 43 19.42 16.05 20.09
CA LEU A 43 19.31 15.03 21.13
C LEU A 43 17.93 15.04 21.81
N VAL A 44 17.45 16.23 22.18
CA VAL A 44 16.10 16.38 22.77
C VAL A 44 15.05 15.90 21.79
N ALA A 45 15.10 16.33 20.53
CA ALA A 45 14.16 15.89 19.50
C ALA A 45 14.26 14.36 19.27
N THR A 46 15.44 13.79 19.25
CA THR A 46 15.65 12.35 19.11
C THR A 46 15.03 11.57 20.27
N VAL A 47 15.23 12.01 21.50
CA VAL A 47 14.61 11.36 22.69
C VAL A 47 13.09 11.53 22.65
N LEU A 48 12.60 12.72 22.35
CA LEU A 48 11.17 13.03 22.36
C LEU A 48 10.42 12.30 21.25
N LEU A 49 10.94 12.32 20.04
CA LEU A 49 10.30 11.72 18.86
C LEU A 49 10.70 10.25 18.65
N GLY A 50 11.90 9.84 19.07
CA GLY A 50 12.39 8.48 18.88
C GLY A 50 12.11 7.54 20.05
N VAL A 51 11.86 8.05 21.23
CA VAL A 51 11.60 7.22 22.43
C VAL A 51 10.25 7.54 23.06
N VAL A 52 10.05 8.81 23.48
CA VAL A 52 8.85 9.18 24.24
C VAL A 52 7.59 9.03 23.41
N TYR A 53 7.57 9.60 22.19
CA TYR A 53 6.41 9.51 21.30
C TYR A 53 6.05 8.05 20.94
N PRO A 54 6.97 7.18 20.47
CA PRO A 54 6.66 5.77 20.22
C PRO A 54 6.20 5.02 21.47
N ALA A 55 6.77 5.30 22.65
CA ALA A 55 6.36 4.66 23.89
C ALA A 55 4.93 5.06 24.29
N VAL A 56 4.55 6.32 24.11
CA VAL A 56 3.18 6.80 24.35
C VAL A 56 2.19 6.13 23.38
N VAL A 57 2.51 6.12 22.09
CA VAL A 57 1.68 5.45 21.06
C VAL A 57 1.54 3.96 21.37
N TRP A 58 2.63 3.29 21.74
CA TRP A 58 2.61 1.89 22.16
C TRP A 58 1.74 1.68 23.39
N GLY A 59 1.86 2.53 24.41
CA GLY A 59 1.02 2.46 25.63
C GLY A 59 -0.48 2.62 25.32
N ILE A 60 -0.83 3.57 24.45
CA ILE A 60 -2.22 3.77 23.99
C ILE A 60 -2.71 2.55 23.22
N SER A 61 -1.86 1.96 22.37
CA SER A 61 -2.22 0.79 21.57
C SER A 61 -2.57 -0.45 22.41
N ARG A 62 -2.15 -0.49 23.70
CA ARG A 62 -2.46 -1.59 24.65
C ARG A 62 -3.77 -1.39 25.42
N MET A 63 -4.46 -0.27 25.20
CA MET A 63 -5.74 -0.04 25.87
C MET A 63 -6.82 -1.01 25.36
N PRO A 64 -7.76 -1.43 26.21
CA PRO A 64 -8.88 -2.28 25.79
C PRO A 64 -9.63 -1.68 24.61
N GLY A 65 -9.89 -2.48 23.58
CA GLY A 65 -10.54 -2.06 22.33
C GLY A 65 -9.62 -1.49 21.27
N LEU A 66 -8.35 -1.16 21.59
CA LEU A 66 -7.38 -0.67 20.62
C LEU A 66 -6.28 -1.70 20.27
N SER A 67 -6.09 -2.72 21.11
CA SER A 67 -5.02 -3.72 20.92
C SER A 67 -5.21 -4.57 19.66
N GLY A 68 -6.43 -4.99 19.33
CA GLY A 68 -6.71 -5.76 18.13
C GLY A 68 -6.31 -5.02 16.84
N PRO A 69 -6.87 -3.82 16.58
CA PRO A 69 -6.46 -3.01 15.41
C PRO A 69 -4.97 -2.64 15.40
N ALA A 70 -4.35 -2.44 16.58
CA ALA A 70 -2.94 -2.04 16.67
C ALA A 70 -1.95 -3.18 16.40
N GLU A 71 -2.33 -4.43 16.71
CA GLU A 71 -1.48 -5.62 16.49
C GLU A 71 -1.72 -6.27 15.13
N GLY A 72 -2.72 -5.82 14.42
CA GLY A 72 -3.22 -6.47 13.22
C GLY A 72 -4.06 -7.70 13.56
N SER A 73 -5.20 -7.84 12.91
CA SER A 73 -6.08 -8.98 13.09
C SER A 73 -5.46 -10.21 12.44
N VAL A 74 -4.80 -11.05 13.24
CA VAL A 74 -4.31 -12.35 12.78
C VAL A 74 -5.39 -13.38 13.09
N SER A 75 -5.92 -14.02 12.05
CA SER A 75 -6.88 -15.11 12.22
C SER A 75 -6.25 -16.31 12.91
N ALA A 76 -7.06 -17.21 13.46
CA ALA A 76 -6.59 -18.47 14.07
C ALA A 76 -5.77 -19.34 13.09
N SER A 77 -5.92 -19.11 11.77
CA SER A 77 -5.13 -19.74 10.71
C SER A 77 -3.78 -19.06 10.43
N GLY A 78 -3.46 -17.96 11.13
CA GLY A 78 -2.23 -17.19 10.93
C GLY A 78 -2.28 -16.20 9.76
N SER A 79 -3.44 -16.03 9.11
CA SER A 79 -3.62 -15.04 8.04
C SER A 79 -3.89 -13.65 8.64
N ALA A 80 -3.18 -12.64 8.16
CA ALA A 80 -3.45 -11.26 8.54
C ALA A 80 -4.70 -10.75 7.80
N SER A 81 -5.74 -10.30 8.51
CA SER A 81 -6.94 -9.74 7.89
C SER A 81 -6.72 -8.37 7.25
N LEU A 82 -5.63 -7.69 7.62
CA LEU A 82 -5.28 -6.36 7.08
C LEU A 82 -4.65 -6.41 5.68
N ILE A 83 -4.28 -7.59 5.18
CA ILE A 83 -3.65 -7.77 3.87
C ILE A 83 -4.52 -8.69 3.04
N GLY A 84 -5.07 -8.13 1.97
CA GLY A 84 -5.81 -8.88 0.97
C GLY A 84 -4.90 -9.55 -0.04
N ILE A 85 -4.95 -10.88 -0.09
CA ILE A 85 -4.31 -11.66 -1.14
C ILE A 85 -5.41 -12.38 -1.89
N ASP A 86 -5.51 -12.13 -3.19
CA ASP A 86 -6.53 -12.75 -4.03
C ASP A 86 -6.38 -14.27 -4.02
N PRO A 87 -7.43 -15.04 -3.70
CA PRO A 87 -7.32 -16.49 -3.63
C PRO A 87 -7.09 -17.10 -5.01
N VAL A 88 -6.35 -18.20 -5.02
CA VAL A 88 -6.15 -19.02 -6.23
C VAL A 88 -6.98 -20.28 -6.08
N PRO A 89 -8.07 -20.44 -6.85
CA PRO A 89 -8.88 -21.64 -6.77
C PRO A 89 -8.11 -22.86 -7.31
N ALA A 90 -8.33 -24.02 -6.72
CA ALA A 90 -7.74 -25.27 -7.20
C ALA A 90 -8.24 -25.66 -8.61
N ASP A 91 -9.49 -25.33 -8.91
CA ASP A 91 -10.11 -25.46 -10.22
C ASP A 91 -10.71 -24.08 -10.64
N PRO A 92 -10.14 -23.42 -11.65
CA PRO A 92 -10.66 -22.15 -12.15
C PRO A 92 -12.11 -22.25 -12.68
N GLY A 93 -12.58 -23.43 -13.08
CA GLY A 93 -13.95 -23.68 -13.53
C GLY A 93 -14.95 -23.82 -12.37
N ALA A 94 -14.46 -24.05 -11.16
CA ALA A 94 -15.25 -24.26 -9.94
C ALA A 94 -14.73 -23.40 -8.78
N ASP A 95 -14.52 -22.14 -9.06
CA ASP A 95 -13.97 -21.16 -8.10
C ASP A 95 -14.99 -20.77 -7.02
N PRO A 96 -14.77 -21.12 -5.75
CA PRO A 96 -15.69 -20.85 -4.66
C PRO A 96 -15.44 -19.50 -3.96
N TRP A 97 -14.34 -18.79 -4.27
CA TRP A 97 -13.85 -17.69 -3.48
C TRP A 97 -14.35 -16.33 -3.93
N PHE A 98 -14.50 -15.40 -3.00
CA PHE A 98 -14.64 -14.00 -3.33
C PHE A 98 -13.28 -13.41 -3.69
N HIS A 99 -13.24 -12.65 -4.76
CA HIS A 99 -12.03 -12.01 -5.30
C HIS A 99 -11.94 -10.54 -4.94
N LEU A 100 -10.71 -10.08 -4.83
CA LEU A 100 -10.34 -8.72 -4.50
C LEU A 100 -10.30 -7.80 -5.73
N ARG A 101 -9.97 -6.54 -5.46
CA ARG A 101 -9.63 -5.57 -6.50
C ARG A 101 -8.28 -5.91 -7.12
N PRO A 102 -8.02 -5.46 -8.37
CA PRO A 102 -6.74 -5.70 -9.03
C PRO A 102 -5.57 -5.10 -8.24
N SER A 103 -4.41 -5.76 -8.29
CA SER A 103 -3.17 -5.32 -7.65
C SER A 103 -2.06 -5.04 -8.66
N ALA A 104 -1.28 -3.98 -8.42
CA ALA A 104 -0.07 -3.70 -9.20
C ALA A 104 1.08 -4.67 -8.87
N SER A 105 1.02 -5.36 -7.72
CA SER A 105 2.00 -6.36 -7.30
C SER A 105 1.62 -7.80 -7.68
N ALA A 106 0.49 -7.99 -8.38
CA ALA A 106 0.14 -9.29 -8.94
C ALA A 106 1.18 -9.73 -10.00
N PRO A 107 1.42 -11.05 -10.15
CA PRO A 107 2.44 -11.55 -11.08
C PRO A 107 2.12 -11.15 -12.53
N ALA A 108 3.15 -11.04 -13.36
CA ALA A 108 3.00 -10.65 -14.77
C ALA A 108 2.10 -11.60 -15.60
N SER A 109 1.89 -12.82 -15.12
CA SER A 109 0.95 -13.79 -15.70
C SER A 109 -0.51 -13.48 -15.39
N ALA A 110 -0.79 -12.65 -14.39
CA ALA A 110 -2.13 -12.27 -14.00
C ALA A 110 -2.74 -11.29 -15.01
N THR A 111 -4.00 -11.52 -15.40
CA THR A 111 -4.70 -10.66 -16.35
C THR A 111 -4.87 -9.25 -15.77
N ALA A 112 -4.07 -8.30 -16.23
CA ALA A 112 -4.14 -6.88 -15.86
C ALA A 112 -4.15 -6.64 -14.33
N GLY A 113 -3.51 -7.51 -13.55
CA GLY A 113 -3.43 -7.41 -12.10
C GLY A 113 -4.52 -8.15 -11.33
N LEU A 114 -5.36 -8.95 -11.99
CA LEU A 114 -6.30 -9.87 -11.34
C LEU A 114 -5.57 -11.15 -10.94
N GLY A 115 -5.33 -11.32 -9.65
CA GLY A 115 -4.63 -12.48 -9.08
C GLY A 115 -3.90 -12.14 -7.79
N PRO A 116 -3.23 -13.12 -7.18
CA PRO A 116 -2.60 -12.96 -5.88
C PRO A 116 -1.54 -11.88 -5.90
N ALA A 117 -1.67 -10.91 -4.99
CA ALA A 117 -0.67 -9.87 -4.78
C ALA A 117 0.56 -10.44 -4.06
N ASP A 118 1.74 -9.86 -4.34
CA ASP A 118 2.94 -10.11 -3.53
C ASP A 118 2.81 -9.35 -2.20
N PRO A 119 2.68 -10.04 -1.05
CA PRO A 119 2.49 -9.39 0.24
C PRO A 119 3.72 -8.59 0.72
N SER A 120 4.89 -8.83 0.13
CA SER A 120 6.11 -8.07 0.42
C SER A 120 6.19 -6.74 -0.32
N THR A 121 5.29 -6.51 -1.29
CA THR A 121 5.31 -5.34 -2.17
C THR A 121 4.00 -4.56 -2.05
N SER A 122 4.03 -3.41 -1.37
CA SER A 122 2.90 -2.48 -1.30
C SER A 122 3.11 -1.32 -2.27
N GLY A 123 2.13 -1.07 -3.13
CA GLY A 123 2.15 0.05 -4.07
C GLY A 123 1.05 -0.03 -5.13
N GLY A 124 0.68 1.12 -5.65
CA GLY A 124 -0.30 1.26 -6.73
C GLY A 124 0.32 1.25 -8.12
N SER A 125 -0.51 1.21 -9.15
CA SER A 125 -0.09 1.25 -10.56
C SER A 125 0.53 2.58 -10.97
N ASN A 126 0.24 3.66 -10.25
CA ASN A 126 0.68 5.04 -10.51
C ASN A 126 0.43 5.52 -11.95
N LEU A 127 -0.60 4.97 -12.61
CA LEU A 127 -0.98 5.34 -13.97
C LEU A 127 -1.85 6.60 -13.95
N ALA A 128 -1.56 7.54 -14.84
CA ALA A 128 -2.42 8.71 -15.04
C ALA A 128 -3.81 8.29 -15.58
N THR A 129 -4.85 9.05 -15.21
CA THR A 129 -6.22 8.80 -15.67
C THR A 129 -6.40 8.83 -17.19
N THR A 130 -5.51 9.53 -17.88
CA THR A 130 -5.48 9.65 -19.35
C THR A 130 -4.55 8.64 -20.02
N ALA A 131 -3.91 7.73 -19.28
CA ALA A 131 -2.98 6.78 -19.85
C ALA A 131 -3.71 5.66 -20.61
N ASP A 132 -3.35 5.42 -21.87
CA ASP A 132 -3.89 4.33 -22.69
C ASP A 132 -3.72 2.96 -22.03
N LYS A 133 -2.59 2.76 -21.33
CA LYS A 133 -2.33 1.55 -20.55
C LYS A 133 -3.38 1.32 -19.45
N LEU A 134 -3.86 2.38 -18.79
CA LEU A 134 -4.92 2.28 -17.78
C LEU A 134 -6.24 1.89 -18.45
N ALA A 135 -6.62 2.55 -19.54
CA ALA A 135 -7.84 2.25 -20.26
C ALA A 135 -7.88 0.79 -20.77
N GLN A 136 -6.76 0.30 -21.31
CA GLN A 136 -6.61 -1.09 -21.73
C GLN A 136 -6.73 -2.07 -20.53
N ALA A 137 -6.08 -1.78 -19.40
CA ALA A 137 -6.15 -2.61 -18.22
C ALA A 137 -7.58 -2.67 -17.66
N VAL A 138 -8.29 -1.55 -17.61
CA VAL A 138 -9.70 -1.49 -17.18
C VAL A 138 -10.59 -2.34 -18.09
N ALA A 139 -10.42 -2.24 -19.41
CA ALA A 139 -11.20 -3.02 -20.37
C ALA A 139 -10.93 -4.53 -20.22
N GLN A 140 -9.68 -4.94 -20.04
CA GLN A 140 -9.29 -6.33 -19.82
C GLN A 140 -9.86 -6.90 -18.52
N ARG A 141 -9.76 -6.14 -17.42
CA ARG A 141 -10.33 -6.49 -16.11
C ARG A 141 -11.84 -6.68 -16.20
N ARG A 142 -12.52 -5.71 -16.81
CA ARG A 142 -13.98 -5.73 -16.97
C ARG A 142 -14.42 -6.96 -17.74
N SER A 143 -13.75 -7.29 -18.84
CA SER A 143 -14.02 -8.49 -19.63
C SER A 143 -13.77 -9.78 -18.85
N ALA A 144 -12.66 -9.88 -18.12
CA ALA A 144 -12.28 -11.04 -17.34
C ALA A 144 -13.28 -11.29 -16.19
N ILE A 145 -13.63 -10.24 -15.43
CA ILE A 145 -14.61 -10.32 -14.33
C ILE A 145 -15.99 -10.69 -14.87
N ALA A 146 -16.44 -10.05 -15.95
CA ALA A 146 -17.71 -10.37 -16.59
C ALA A 146 -17.79 -11.83 -17.02
N GLY A 147 -16.70 -12.36 -17.60
CA GLY A 147 -16.60 -13.78 -17.99
C GLY A 147 -16.63 -14.72 -16.79
N ARG A 148 -15.91 -14.40 -15.72
CA ARG A 148 -15.91 -15.19 -14.48
C ARG A 148 -17.29 -15.23 -13.80
N GLU A 149 -17.95 -14.11 -13.70
CA GLU A 149 -19.25 -13.99 -13.02
C GLU A 149 -20.44 -14.35 -13.92
N GLY A 150 -20.23 -14.50 -15.23
CA GLY A 150 -21.29 -14.82 -16.19
C GLY A 150 -22.27 -13.67 -16.43
N VAL A 151 -21.79 -12.43 -16.37
CA VAL A 151 -22.60 -11.21 -16.54
C VAL A 151 -22.14 -10.38 -17.74
N SER A 152 -22.90 -9.37 -18.10
CA SER A 152 -22.45 -8.39 -19.11
C SER A 152 -21.33 -7.52 -18.54
N PRO A 153 -20.36 -7.06 -19.37
CA PRO A 153 -19.32 -6.14 -18.92
C PRO A 153 -19.86 -4.84 -18.29
N ALA A 154 -21.02 -4.39 -18.72
CA ALA A 154 -21.68 -3.21 -18.16
C ALA A 154 -22.19 -3.39 -16.72
N ALA A 155 -22.38 -4.62 -16.27
CA ALA A 155 -22.80 -4.93 -14.90
C ALA A 155 -21.64 -4.96 -13.91
N VAL A 156 -20.38 -4.94 -14.37
CA VAL A 156 -19.19 -4.96 -13.50
C VAL A 156 -19.00 -3.58 -12.88
N PRO A 157 -19.00 -3.46 -11.53
CA PRO A 157 -18.82 -2.19 -10.85
C PRO A 157 -17.43 -1.57 -11.15
N ASP A 158 -17.33 -0.25 -11.06
CA ASP A 158 -16.09 0.46 -11.38
C ASP A 158 -14.96 0.20 -10.38
N ASP A 159 -15.29 -0.03 -9.10
CA ASP A 159 -14.28 -0.40 -8.09
C ASP A 159 -13.67 -1.78 -8.39
N ALA A 160 -14.43 -2.72 -8.91
CA ALA A 160 -13.93 -4.05 -9.29
C ALA A 160 -12.81 -4.00 -10.34
N VAL A 161 -12.77 -2.95 -11.18
CA VAL A 161 -11.75 -2.75 -12.22
C VAL A 161 -10.69 -1.72 -11.83
N THR A 162 -10.87 -1.05 -10.69
CA THR A 162 -9.94 -0.05 -10.15
C THR A 162 -8.92 -0.73 -9.24
N ALA A 163 -7.63 -0.62 -9.59
CA ALA A 163 -6.58 -1.23 -8.78
C ALA A 163 -6.51 -0.63 -7.38
N SER A 164 -6.23 -1.48 -6.39
CA SER A 164 -5.91 -1.07 -5.02
C SER A 164 -4.71 -0.12 -5.00
N ALA A 165 -4.79 0.97 -4.24
CA ALA A 165 -3.69 1.93 -4.10
C ALA A 165 -2.50 1.34 -3.32
N SER A 166 -2.76 0.51 -2.32
CA SER A 166 -1.73 -0.25 -1.60
C SER A 166 -1.29 -1.50 -2.35
N GLY A 167 -2.14 -2.03 -3.24
CA GLY A 167 -2.00 -3.33 -3.87
C GLY A 167 -2.34 -4.51 -2.95
N LEU A 168 -2.66 -4.25 -1.67
CA LEU A 168 -2.87 -5.25 -0.61
C LEU A 168 -4.17 -5.03 0.17
N ASP A 169 -5.07 -4.21 -0.33
CA ASP A 169 -6.33 -3.86 0.32
C ASP A 169 -7.29 -5.05 0.29
N PRO A 170 -7.78 -5.56 1.44
CA PRO A 170 -8.71 -6.68 1.49
C PRO A 170 -10.14 -6.27 1.11
N ASP A 171 -10.43 -4.97 1.04
CA ASP A 171 -11.78 -4.45 0.91
C ASP A 171 -12.25 -4.33 -0.53
N ILE A 172 -13.50 -4.73 -0.76
CA ILE A 172 -14.24 -4.52 -2.00
C ILE A 172 -15.56 -3.78 -1.70
N SER A 173 -16.20 -3.23 -2.73
CA SER A 173 -17.53 -2.65 -2.55
C SER A 173 -18.60 -3.72 -2.29
N PRO A 174 -19.70 -3.39 -1.58
CA PRO A 174 -20.85 -4.27 -1.48
C PRO A 174 -21.44 -4.66 -2.85
N ALA A 175 -21.36 -3.76 -3.84
CA ALA A 175 -21.79 -4.04 -5.20
C ALA A 175 -20.93 -5.12 -5.88
N TYR A 176 -19.61 -5.07 -5.69
CA TYR A 176 -18.73 -6.10 -6.24
C TYR A 176 -18.86 -7.43 -5.50
N ALA A 177 -19.08 -7.42 -4.17
CA ALA A 177 -19.38 -8.63 -3.42
C ALA A 177 -20.70 -9.27 -3.91
N ALA A 178 -21.77 -8.49 -4.05
CA ALA A 178 -23.06 -8.96 -4.53
C ALA A 178 -22.99 -9.56 -5.95
N LEU A 179 -22.15 -9.00 -6.83
CA LEU A 179 -21.92 -9.54 -8.18
C LEU A 179 -21.38 -10.98 -8.14
N GLN A 180 -20.57 -11.32 -7.13
CA GLN A 180 -19.93 -12.62 -6.99
C GLN A 180 -20.81 -13.70 -6.32
N VAL A 181 -21.87 -13.29 -5.58
CA VAL A 181 -22.75 -14.20 -4.84
C VAL A 181 -23.30 -15.34 -5.69
N PRO A 182 -23.82 -15.11 -6.91
CA PRO A 182 -24.41 -16.21 -7.73
C PRO A 182 -23.39 -17.29 -8.09
N ARG A 183 -22.15 -16.93 -8.40
CA ARG A 183 -21.08 -17.88 -8.69
C ARG A 183 -20.72 -18.67 -7.43
N VAL A 184 -20.45 -17.97 -6.33
CA VAL A 184 -20.07 -18.59 -5.06
C VAL A 184 -21.17 -19.55 -4.58
N ALA A 185 -22.43 -19.14 -4.58
CA ALA A 185 -23.56 -20.00 -4.21
C ALA A 185 -23.64 -21.27 -5.08
N ARG A 186 -23.53 -21.12 -6.39
CA ARG A 186 -23.54 -22.24 -7.33
C ARG A 186 -22.41 -23.24 -7.08
N VAL A 187 -21.19 -22.74 -6.87
CA VAL A 187 -20.00 -23.59 -6.71
C VAL A 187 -19.96 -24.26 -5.33
N THR A 188 -20.30 -23.53 -4.28
CA THR A 188 -20.29 -24.06 -2.91
C THR A 188 -21.50 -24.93 -2.59
N GLY A 189 -22.60 -24.82 -3.36
CA GLY A 189 -23.87 -25.45 -3.08
C GLY A 189 -24.65 -24.85 -1.91
N LEU A 190 -24.23 -23.66 -1.44
CA LEU A 190 -24.97 -22.89 -0.46
C LEU A 190 -26.17 -22.17 -1.12
N ALA A 191 -27.25 -21.96 -0.35
CA ALA A 191 -28.33 -21.11 -0.84
C ALA A 191 -27.83 -19.67 -1.00
N PRO A 192 -28.27 -18.92 -2.05
CA PRO A 192 -27.85 -17.53 -2.25
C PRO A 192 -28.03 -16.67 -0.99
N ALA A 193 -29.15 -16.81 -0.28
CA ALA A 193 -29.41 -16.09 0.97
C ALA A 193 -28.38 -16.38 2.09
N GLN A 194 -27.78 -17.57 2.11
CA GLN A 194 -26.72 -17.90 3.07
C GLN A 194 -25.43 -17.18 2.70
N VAL A 195 -25.11 -17.11 1.41
CA VAL A 195 -23.92 -16.38 0.92
C VAL A 195 -24.10 -14.86 1.12
N GLU A 196 -25.31 -14.34 0.87
CA GLU A 196 -25.65 -12.93 1.14
C GLU A 196 -25.52 -12.59 2.64
N ALA A 197 -25.91 -13.50 3.53
CA ALA A 197 -25.71 -13.31 4.98
C ALA A 197 -24.23 -13.23 5.35
N LEU A 198 -23.38 -14.08 4.77
CA LEU A 198 -21.92 -14.00 4.99
C LEU A 198 -21.36 -12.67 4.48
N VAL A 199 -21.81 -12.16 3.34
CA VAL A 199 -21.42 -10.84 2.82
C VAL A 199 -21.87 -9.73 3.77
N ALA A 200 -23.09 -9.81 4.30
CA ALA A 200 -23.61 -8.82 5.25
C ALA A 200 -22.80 -8.81 6.55
N ASP A 201 -22.41 -9.98 7.07
CA ASP A 201 -21.61 -10.12 8.30
C ASP A 201 -20.19 -9.57 8.13
N ALA A 202 -19.60 -9.68 6.92
CA ALA A 202 -18.28 -9.14 6.57
C ALA A 202 -18.34 -7.69 6.06
N THR A 203 -19.52 -7.04 6.11
CA THR A 203 -19.69 -5.67 5.63
C THR A 203 -19.44 -4.67 6.76
N HIS A 204 -18.48 -3.80 6.58
CA HIS A 204 -18.17 -2.71 7.48
C HIS A 204 -18.83 -1.41 7.00
N GLY A 205 -19.51 -0.73 7.93
CA GLY A 205 -20.14 0.57 7.66
C GLY A 205 -19.13 1.72 7.68
N ARG A 206 -19.63 2.93 7.41
CA ARG A 206 -18.84 4.16 7.49
C ARG A 206 -18.30 4.38 8.90
N ALA A 207 -17.02 4.75 9.02
CA ALA A 207 -16.44 5.11 10.29
C ALA A 207 -17.17 6.31 10.91
N LEU A 208 -17.58 6.19 12.19
CA LEU A 208 -18.43 7.16 12.91
C LEU A 208 -19.74 7.51 12.17
N GLY A 209 -20.19 6.67 11.24
CA GLY A 209 -21.41 6.86 10.44
C GLY A 209 -21.30 7.86 9.28
N VAL A 210 -20.16 8.56 9.14
CA VAL A 210 -20.01 9.65 8.16
C VAL A 210 -18.74 9.53 7.29
N PHE A 211 -17.68 8.88 7.76
CA PHE A 211 -16.40 8.81 7.04
C PHE A 211 -16.25 7.49 6.26
N GLY A 212 -15.78 7.61 5.03
CA GLY A 212 -15.53 6.48 4.12
C GLY A 212 -16.82 5.99 3.44
N GLU A 213 -16.69 4.89 2.72
CA GLU A 213 -17.81 4.17 2.11
C GLU A 213 -17.95 2.78 2.78
N PRO A 214 -19.12 2.14 2.74
CA PRO A 214 -19.25 0.76 3.19
C PRO A 214 -18.36 -0.17 2.37
N THR A 215 -17.66 -1.08 3.04
CA THR A 215 -16.76 -2.06 2.44
C THR A 215 -17.07 -3.48 2.91
N VAL A 216 -16.65 -4.47 2.14
CA VAL A 216 -16.71 -5.89 2.50
C VAL A 216 -15.28 -6.41 2.58
N ASP A 217 -14.86 -6.86 3.77
CA ASP A 217 -13.56 -7.50 3.95
C ASP A 217 -13.60 -8.92 3.37
N THR A 218 -12.89 -9.12 2.25
CA THR A 218 -12.85 -10.42 1.56
C THR A 218 -12.05 -11.48 2.31
N SER A 219 -11.11 -11.09 3.18
CA SER A 219 -10.35 -12.03 4.00
C SER A 219 -11.24 -12.65 5.07
N GLU A 220 -12.04 -11.82 5.76
CA GLU A 220 -13.04 -12.26 6.73
C GLU A 220 -14.14 -13.10 6.05
N LEU A 221 -14.65 -12.61 4.92
CA LEU A 221 -15.68 -13.27 4.15
C LEU A 221 -15.26 -14.67 3.67
N ASN A 222 -14.08 -14.80 3.08
CA ASN A 222 -13.56 -16.08 2.62
C ASN A 222 -13.23 -17.04 3.79
N ALA A 223 -12.79 -16.52 4.94
CA ALA A 223 -12.60 -17.31 6.14
C ALA A 223 -13.93 -17.85 6.69
N ALA A 224 -14.98 -17.03 6.72
CA ALA A 224 -16.33 -17.42 7.13
C ALA A 224 -16.93 -18.46 6.17
N LEU A 225 -16.72 -18.26 4.86
CA LEU A 225 -17.15 -19.21 3.82
C LEU A 225 -16.47 -20.57 4.00
N ALA A 226 -15.15 -20.60 4.23
CA ALA A 226 -14.39 -21.82 4.49
C ALA A 226 -14.83 -22.54 5.77
N ALA A 227 -15.18 -21.78 6.82
CA ALA A 227 -15.73 -22.34 8.06
C ALA A 227 -17.12 -22.94 7.86
N THR A 228 -17.95 -22.33 7.01
CA THR A 228 -19.30 -22.83 6.70
C THR A 228 -19.28 -24.08 5.80
N ARG A 229 -18.28 -24.19 4.93
CA ARG A 229 -18.08 -25.33 4.01
C ARG A 229 -16.67 -25.89 4.11
N PRO A 230 -16.37 -26.70 5.15
CA PRO A 230 -15.08 -27.36 5.29
C PRO A 230 -14.77 -28.24 4.06
N GLY A 231 -13.59 -28.04 3.46
CA GLY A 231 -13.14 -28.77 2.28
C GLY A 231 -13.17 -28.00 0.97
N LEU A 232 -13.53 -26.70 0.99
CA LEU A 232 -13.28 -25.80 -0.14
C LEU A 232 -11.77 -25.70 -0.43
N ARG A 233 -11.36 -25.77 -1.70
CA ARG A 233 -9.98 -25.72 -2.15
C ARG A 233 -9.84 -24.81 -3.36
#